data_5966ae72b8287c9d3e63c854c5682570
#
_entry.id   5966ae72b8287c9d3e63c854c5682570
#
_cell.length_a   1.000
_cell.length_b   1.000
_cell.length_c   1.000
_cell.angle_alpha   90.00
_cell.angle_beta   90.00
_cell.angle_gamma   90.00
#
_symmetry.space_group_name_H-M   'P 1'
#
loop_
_entity.id
_entity.type
_entity.pdbx_description
1 polymer ?
#
loop_
_entity_poly.entity_id
_entity_poly.type
_entity_poly.pdbx_seq_one_letter_code
_entity_poly.pdbx_strand_id
1 'polypeptide(L)'
;MIKPIMKDPIFLAQKSAPATVMDLPIAQDLRDTLEAHRDGCVGMAANMIGAAKRIIIFDDNGSATVMFNPEIVKCSGAYEAEEGCLSLPGTRKTKRYRSIKVQYQNEKFETRLKTYTGFTAQIIQHEIDHCSGVLI
;
A
#
# COMPACT_ATOMS: atom_id res chain seq x y z
N MET A 1 5.76 -2.62 -16.23
CA MET A 1 4.58 -2.88 -17.10
C MET A 1 3.32 -2.42 -16.39
N ILE A 2 2.48 -1.68 -17.06
CA ILE A 2 1.18 -1.29 -16.52
C ILE A 2 0.29 -2.53 -16.42
N LYS A 3 -0.27 -2.80 -15.24
CA LYS A 3 -1.12 -3.96 -14.98
C LYS A 3 -2.59 -3.54 -14.83
N PRO A 4 -3.54 -4.39 -15.23
CA PRO A 4 -4.94 -4.11 -14.94
C PRO A 4 -5.21 -4.16 -13.44
N ILE A 5 -6.15 -3.33 -12.98
CA ILE A 5 -6.52 -3.28 -11.56
C ILE A 5 -7.36 -4.51 -11.22
N MET A 6 -6.90 -5.26 -10.22
CA MET A 6 -7.61 -6.41 -9.67
C MET A 6 -8.86 -5.93 -8.93
N LYS A 7 -10.02 -6.51 -9.25
CA LYS A 7 -11.31 -6.12 -8.67
C LYS A 7 -12.06 -7.30 -8.03
N ASP A 8 -11.47 -8.48 -7.99
CA ASP A 8 -12.09 -9.65 -7.38
C ASP A 8 -11.96 -9.58 -5.85
N PRO A 9 -13.09 -9.42 -5.12
CA PRO A 9 -13.04 -9.31 -3.66
C PRO A 9 -12.49 -10.58 -2.98
N ILE A 10 -12.68 -11.74 -3.58
CA ILE A 10 -12.16 -13.00 -3.02
C ILE A 10 -10.63 -12.99 -3.05
N PHE A 11 -10.05 -12.57 -4.17
CA PHE A 11 -8.59 -12.43 -4.27
C PHE A 11 -8.06 -11.38 -3.30
N LEU A 12 -8.71 -10.21 -3.24
CA LEU A 12 -8.28 -9.08 -2.41
C LEU A 12 -8.41 -9.36 -0.91
N ALA A 13 -9.29 -10.29 -0.52
CA ALA A 13 -9.47 -10.68 0.88
C ALA A 13 -8.42 -11.67 1.37
N GLN A 14 -7.53 -12.15 0.50
CA GLN A 14 -6.45 -13.05 0.88
C GLN A 14 -5.30 -12.25 1.51
N LYS A 15 -4.66 -12.83 2.53
CA LYS A 15 -3.44 -12.25 3.09
C LYS A 15 -2.30 -12.44 2.10
N SER A 16 -1.55 -11.36 1.85
CA SER A 16 -0.39 -11.42 0.98
C SER A 16 0.80 -12.11 1.68
N ALA A 17 1.57 -12.86 0.89
CA ALA A 17 2.77 -13.52 1.38
C ALA A 17 3.95 -12.53 1.50
N PRO A 18 4.94 -12.82 2.35
CA PRO A 18 6.15 -12.00 2.41
C PRO A 18 6.81 -11.88 1.04
N ALA A 19 7.35 -10.71 0.75
CA ALA A 19 8.10 -10.45 -0.47
C ALA A 19 9.57 -10.82 -0.29
N THR A 20 10.21 -11.20 -1.41
CA THR A 20 11.64 -11.50 -1.47
C THR A 20 12.29 -10.69 -2.59
N VAL A 21 13.62 -10.79 -2.73
CA VAL A 21 14.34 -10.14 -3.84
C VAL A 21 13.85 -10.59 -5.21
N MET A 22 13.26 -11.77 -5.31
CA MET A 22 12.66 -12.26 -6.55
C MET A 22 11.43 -11.48 -6.97
N ASP A 23 10.85 -10.69 -6.07
CA ASP A 23 9.64 -9.89 -6.31
C ASP A 23 9.95 -8.45 -6.74
N LEU A 24 11.23 -8.08 -6.93
CA LEU A 24 11.61 -6.75 -7.42
C LEU A 24 10.87 -6.33 -8.70
N PRO A 25 10.63 -7.20 -9.69
CA PRO A 25 9.86 -6.82 -10.88
C PRO A 25 8.44 -6.34 -10.56
N ILE A 26 7.82 -6.81 -9.49
CA ILE A 26 6.49 -6.37 -9.06
C ILE A 26 6.53 -4.87 -8.67
N ALA A 27 7.62 -4.43 -8.03
CA ALA A 27 7.78 -3.02 -7.67
C ALA A 27 7.79 -2.13 -8.91
N GLN A 28 8.43 -2.56 -10.00
CA GLN A 28 8.43 -1.81 -11.25
C GLN A 28 7.03 -1.75 -11.86
N ASP A 29 6.30 -2.87 -11.84
CA ASP A 29 4.92 -2.91 -12.31
C ASP A 29 4.02 -1.99 -11.48
N LEU A 30 4.24 -1.91 -10.18
CA LEU A 30 3.51 -0.97 -9.31
C LEU A 30 3.82 0.48 -9.68
N ARG A 31 5.08 0.82 -9.96
CA ARG A 31 5.45 2.16 -10.40
C ARG A 31 4.76 2.54 -11.70
N ASP A 32 4.79 1.66 -12.67
CA ASP A 32 4.20 1.90 -13.99
C ASP A 32 2.67 2.05 -13.87
N THR A 33 2.03 1.21 -13.07
CA THR A 33 0.58 1.23 -12.89
C THR A 33 0.13 2.47 -12.09
N LEU A 34 0.86 2.83 -11.04
CA LEU A 34 0.56 4.05 -10.28
C LEU A 34 0.66 5.28 -11.17
N GLU A 35 1.71 5.38 -11.98
CA GLU A 35 1.91 6.52 -12.89
C GLU A 35 0.75 6.63 -13.88
N ALA A 36 0.26 5.50 -14.40
CA ALA A 36 -0.89 5.48 -15.30
C ALA A 36 -2.20 5.94 -14.64
N HIS A 37 -2.28 5.92 -13.32
CA HIS A 37 -3.48 6.29 -12.54
C HIS A 37 -3.27 7.52 -11.66
N ARG A 38 -2.24 8.31 -11.93
CA ARG A 38 -1.86 9.47 -11.09
C ARG A 38 -2.99 10.44 -10.81
N ASP A 39 -3.90 10.63 -11.74
CA ASP A 39 -5.00 11.60 -11.61
C ASP A 39 -6.03 11.20 -10.55
N GLY A 40 -6.06 9.95 -10.13
CA GLY A 40 -7.04 9.47 -9.17
C GLY A 40 -6.50 8.50 -8.12
N CYS A 41 -5.18 8.32 -8.08
CA CYS A 41 -4.59 7.33 -7.19
C CYS A 41 -3.26 7.82 -6.61
N VAL A 42 -3.08 7.66 -5.30
CA VAL A 42 -1.88 8.09 -4.58
C VAL A 42 -1.13 6.93 -3.93
N GLY A 43 -1.63 5.72 -4.06
CA GLY A 43 -0.98 4.53 -3.53
C GLY A 43 -1.63 3.25 -4.03
N MET A 44 -0.88 2.14 -3.95
CA MET A 44 -1.32 0.80 -4.34
C MET A 44 -0.61 -0.25 -3.49
N ALA A 45 -1.29 -1.40 -3.33
CA ALA A 45 -0.65 -2.62 -2.84
C ALA A 45 -0.53 -3.61 -4.00
N ALA A 46 0.41 -4.55 -3.90
CA ALA A 46 0.68 -5.50 -4.98
C ALA A 46 -0.52 -6.38 -5.32
N ASN A 47 -1.39 -6.69 -4.36
CA ASN A 47 -2.59 -7.47 -4.65
C ASN A 47 -3.56 -6.74 -5.59
N MET A 48 -3.51 -5.41 -5.65
CA MET A 48 -4.33 -4.62 -6.58
C MET A 48 -3.90 -4.80 -8.03
N ILE A 49 -2.74 -5.35 -8.28
CA ILE A 49 -2.27 -5.70 -9.64
C ILE A 49 -2.10 -7.22 -9.82
N GLY A 50 -2.75 -8.00 -8.96
CA GLY A 50 -2.80 -9.45 -9.08
C GLY A 50 -1.62 -10.20 -8.45
N ALA A 51 -0.79 -9.56 -7.64
CA ALA A 51 0.34 -10.18 -6.98
C ALA A 51 0.12 -10.20 -5.46
N ALA A 52 -0.14 -11.39 -4.90
CA ALA A 52 -0.40 -11.56 -3.47
C ALA A 52 0.90 -11.53 -2.65
N LYS A 53 1.62 -10.42 -2.71
CA LYS A 53 2.89 -10.18 -2.01
C LYS A 53 2.82 -8.89 -1.20
N ARG A 54 3.49 -8.86 -0.07
CA ARG A 54 3.51 -7.71 0.83
C ARG A 54 4.43 -6.61 0.28
N ILE A 55 3.93 -5.89 -0.72
CA ILE A 55 4.62 -4.77 -1.37
C ILE A 55 3.59 -3.65 -1.53
N ILE A 56 3.97 -2.44 -1.13
CA ILE A 56 3.14 -1.25 -1.35
C ILE A 56 3.94 -0.18 -2.07
N ILE A 57 3.23 0.71 -2.74
CA ILE A 57 3.77 1.95 -3.31
C ILE A 57 2.87 3.10 -2.88
N PHE A 58 3.46 4.24 -2.62
CA PHE A 58 2.69 5.43 -2.25
C PHE A 58 3.41 6.69 -2.70
N ASP A 59 2.63 7.75 -2.88
CA ASP A 59 3.16 9.08 -3.18
C ASP A 59 3.61 9.74 -1.87
N ASP A 60 4.90 10.04 -1.77
CA ASP A 60 5.48 10.75 -0.65
C ASP A 60 5.92 12.13 -1.13
N ASN A 61 5.01 13.11 -1.02
CA ASN A 61 5.25 14.49 -1.45
C ASN A 61 5.78 14.62 -2.89
N GLY A 62 5.17 13.87 -3.81
CA GLY A 62 5.52 13.88 -5.23
C GLY A 62 6.49 12.79 -5.66
N SER A 63 7.06 12.03 -4.73
CA SER A 63 7.96 10.91 -5.03
C SER A 63 7.28 9.58 -4.76
N ALA A 64 7.26 8.69 -5.75
CA ALA A 64 6.74 7.33 -5.56
C ALA A 64 7.74 6.51 -4.75
N THR A 65 7.31 6.00 -3.61
CA THR A 65 8.14 5.22 -2.69
C THR A 65 7.58 3.81 -2.57
N VAL A 66 8.45 2.81 -2.69
CA VAL A 66 8.09 1.38 -2.56
C VAL A 66 8.57 0.85 -1.22
N MET A 67 7.72 0.08 -0.55
CA MET A 67 8.08 -0.66 0.65
C MET A 67 7.81 -2.14 0.47
N PHE A 68 8.80 -2.96 0.82
CA PHE A 68 8.66 -4.42 0.89
C PHE A 68 8.43 -4.81 2.35
N ASN A 69 7.48 -5.72 2.58
CA ASN A 69 7.17 -6.24 3.91
C ASN A 69 6.92 -5.15 4.96
N PRO A 70 6.07 -4.16 4.65
CA PRO A 70 5.82 -3.08 5.61
C PRO A 70 5.04 -3.58 6.82
N GLU A 71 5.41 -3.06 8.00
CA GLU A 71 4.76 -3.38 9.27
C GLU A 71 4.68 -2.11 10.12
N ILE A 72 3.50 -1.81 10.64
CA ILE A 72 3.32 -0.69 11.56
C ILE A 72 3.70 -1.17 12.96
N VAL A 73 4.78 -0.63 13.52
CA VAL A 73 5.29 -1.03 14.82
C VAL A 73 4.83 -0.09 15.94
N LYS A 74 4.36 1.11 15.61
CA LYS A 74 3.82 2.08 16.56
C LYS A 74 2.85 3.00 15.85
N CYS A 75 1.78 3.39 16.54
CA CYS A 75 0.81 4.34 16.01
C CYS A 75 0.21 5.18 17.13
N SER A 76 -0.24 6.39 16.81
CA SER A 76 -0.87 7.29 17.76
C SER A 76 -1.80 8.28 17.03
N GLY A 77 -2.77 8.84 17.78
CA GLY A 77 -3.69 9.84 17.25
C GLY A 77 -4.78 9.25 16.40
N ALA A 78 -5.61 8.37 16.95
CA ALA A 78 -6.71 7.74 16.25
C ALA A 78 -7.75 8.75 15.75
N TYR A 79 -8.25 8.56 14.52
CA TYR A 79 -9.36 9.33 13.95
C TYR A 79 -10.12 8.46 12.95
N GLU A 80 -11.34 8.89 12.60
CA GLU A 80 -12.15 8.24 11.57
C GLU A 80 -11.91 8.89 10.22
N ALA A 81 -11.69 8.09 9.19
CA ALA A 81 -11.53 8.54 7.82
C ALA A 81 -12.52 7.82 6.90
N GLU A 82 -12.88 8.47 5.79
CA GLU A 82 -13.66 7.84 4.73
C GLU A 82 -12.76 7.72 3.50
N GLU A 83 -12.62 6.50 2.99
CA GLU A 83 -11.64 6.19 1.95
C GLU A 83 -12.24 5.37 0.81
N GLY A 84 -11.74 5.64 -0.41
CA GLY A 84 -12.05 4.85 -1.59
C GLY A 84 -10.79 4.18 -2.14
N CYS A 85 -11.00 3.23 -3.05
CA CYS A 85 -9.93 2.46 -3.68
C CYS A 85 -10.28 2.16 -5.14
N LEU A 86 -9.27 2.10 -6.03
CA LEU A 86 -9.49 1.74 -7.42
C LEU A 86 -10.06 0.32 -7.60
N SER A 87 -9.73 -0.59 -6.69
CA SER A 87 -10.16 -1.99 -6.77
C SER A 87 -11.60 -2.21 -6.34
N LEU A 88 -12.16 -1.33 -5.52
CA LEU A 88 -13.48 -1.53 -4.91
C LEU A 88 -14.36 -0.29 -5.11
N PRO A 89 -15.64 -0.45 -5.47
CA PRO A 89 -16.54 0.69 -5.65
C PRO A 89 -16.93 1.33 -4.33
N GLY A 90 -17.26 2.63 -4.38
CA GLY A 90 -17.75 3.38 -3.23
C GLY A 90 -16.64 3.75 -2.24
N THR A 91 -17.07 4.23 -1.08
CA THR A 91 -16.18 4.61 0.01
C THR A 91 -16.54 3.85 1.29
N ARG A 92 -15.59 3.79 2.23
CA ARG A 92 -15.76 3.10 3.51
C ARG A 92 -15.17 3.93 4.63
N LYS A 93 -15.83 3.91 5.77
CA LYS A 93 -15.28 4.52 6.99
C LYS A 93 -14.32 3.55 7.63
N THR A 94 -13.20 4.07 8.09
CA THR A 94 -12.16 3.26 8.74
C THR A 94 -11.43 4.08 9.79
N LYS A 95 -10.85 3.39 10.77
CA LYS A 95 -10.00 4.01 11.77
C LYS A 95 -8.60 4.17 11.23
N ARG A 96 -8.04 5.37 11.38
CA ARG A 96 -6.68 5.69 10.99
C ARG A 96 -5.94 6.36 12.13
N TYR A 97 -4.63 6.47 12.02
CA TYR A 97 -3.76 7.11 13.00
C TYR A 97 -3.00 8.25 12.35
N ARG A 98 -2.87 9.36 13.07
CA ARG A 98 -2.18 10.57 12.57
C ARG A 98 -0.68 10.39 12.44
N SER A 99 -0.10 9.52 13.27
CA SER A 99 1.34 9.22 13.27
C SER A 99 1.54 7.71 13.34
N ILE A 100 2.41 7.20 12.47
CA ILE A 100 2.77 5.78 12.43
C ILE A 100 4.27 5.64 12.31
N LYS A 101 4.81 4.58 12.91
CA LYS A 101 6.20 4.18 12.73
C LYS A 101 6.19 2.85 11.98
N VAL A 102 6.85 2.81 10.82
CA VAL A 102 6.81 1.68 9.91
C VAL A 102 8.19 1.06 9.82
N GLN A 103 8.27 -0.25 10.02
CA GLN A 103 9.43 -1.04 9.69
C GLN A 103 9.20 -1.69 8.33
N TYR A 104 10.14 -1.56 7.42
CA TYR A 104 10.00 -2.09 6.07
C TYR A 104 11.37 -2.38 5.47
N GLN A 105 11.39 -3.03 4.32
CA GLN A 105 12.59 -3.21 3.52
C GLN A 105 12.51 -2.33 2.28
N ASN A 106 13.62 -1.67 1.95
CA ASN A 106 13.72 -0.88 0.72
C ASN A 106 14.03 -1.80 -0.48
N GLU A 107 14.29 -1.22 -1.66
CA GLU A 107 14.55 -1.99 -2.87
C GLU A 107 15.88 -2.75 -2.87
N LYS A 108 16.76 -2.44 -1.93
CA LYS A 108 17.98 -3.21 -1.67
C LYS A 108 17.77 -4.26 -0.60
N PHE A 109 16.52 -4.42 -0.12
CA PHE A 109 16.15 -5.31 0.98
C PHE A 109 16.87 -5.00 2.29
N GLU A 110 17.25 -3.75 2.46
CA GLU A 110 17.76 -3.22 3.73
C GLU A 110 16.58 -2.86 4.61
N THR A 111 16.61 -3.29 5.88
CA THR A 111 15.56 -2.95 6.85
C THR A 111 15.67 -1.48 7.23
N ARG A 112 14.53 -0.77 7.17
CA ARG A 112 14.41 0.63 7.51
C ARG A 112 13.28 0.83 8.52
N LEU A 113 13.40 1.88 9.31
CA LEU A 113 12.41 2.26 10.29
C LEU A 113 12.18 3.75 10.16
N LYS A 114 10.94 4.16 9.86
CA LYS A 114 10.63 5.56 9.59
C LYS A 114 9.26 5.93 10.15
N THR A 115 9.15 7.16 10.64
CA THR A 115 7.88 7.74 11.11
C THR A 115 7.25 8.57 10.01
N TYR A 116 5.95 8.36 9.80
CA TYR A 116 5.13 9.13 8.87
C TYR A 116 3.95 9.75 9.59
N THR A 117 3.50 10.90 9.11
CA THR A 117 2.38 11.62 9.69
C THR A 117 1.43 12.11 8.60
N GLY A 118 0.23 12.55 9.00
CA GLY A 118 -0.72 13.19 8.10
C GLY A 118 -1.22 12.29 6.98
N PHE A 119 -1.40 12.86 5.79
CA PHE A 119 -1.98 12.15 4.66
C PHE A 119 -1.08 11.01 4.16
N THR A 120 0.23 11.20 4.16
CA THR A 120 1.18 10.12 3.78
C THR A 120 1.00 8.91 4.70
N ALA A 121 0.86 9.14 6.02
CA ALA A 121 0.58 8.06 6.97
C ALA A 121 -0.75 7.38 6.68
N GLN A 122 -1.77 8.13 6.28
CA GLN A 122 -3.08 7.57 5.92
C GLN A 122 -2.97 6.66 4.70
N ILE A 123 -2.26 7.08 3.67
CA ILE A 123 -2.04 6.27 2.45
C ILE A 123 -1.35 4.95 2.82
N ILE A 124 -0.28 5.02 3.58
CA ILE A 124 0.49 3.83 3.97
C ILE A 124 -0.39 2.83 4.74
N GLN A 125 -1.20 3.30 5.68
CA GLN A 125 -2.10 2.45 6.45
C GLN A 125 -3.12 1.75 5.55
N HIS A 126 -3.70 2.47 4.59
CA HIS A 126 -4.64 1.93 3.61
C HIS A 126 -3.99 0.78 2.81
N GLU A 127 -2.77 1.00 2.29
CA GLU A 127 -2.10 0.00 1.48
C GLU A 127 -1.63 -1.21 2.29
N ILE A 128 -1.21 -1.01 3.54
CA ILE A 128 -0.87 -2.12 4.44
C ILE A 128 -2.11 -2.96 4.75
N ASP A 129 -3.29 -2.34 4.90
CA ASP A 129 -4.55 -3.08 5.08
C ASP A 129 -4.79 -4.03 3.91
N HIS A 130 -4.53 -3.60 2.68
CA HIS A 130 -4.63 -4.48 1.50
C HIS A 130 -3.70 -5.68 1.62
N CYS A 131 -2.49 -5.51 2.13
CA CYS A 131 -1.56 -6.62 2.36
C CYS A 131 -2.12 -7.65 3.34
N SER A 132 -2.98 -7.22 4.25
CA SER A 132 -3.61 -8.08 5.25
C SER A 132 -4.97 -8.65 4.79
N GLY A 133 -5.36 -8.37 3.56
CA GLY A 133 -6.63 -8.83 3.00
C GLY A 133 -7.85 -8.04 3.48
N VAL A 134 -7.64 -6.83 4.01
CA VAL A 134 -8.73 -5.96 4.44
C VAL A 134 -9.31 -5.24 3.22
N LEU A 135 -10.62 -5.37 3.03
CA LEU A 135 -11.33 -4.72 1.91
C LEU A 135 -11.69 -3.29 2.30
N ILE A 136 -10.84 -2.37 1.89
CA ILE A 136 -11.00 -0.97 2.23
C ILE A 136 -10.97 -0.09 0.98
#